data_12afee1417f00b8da9efb8ff118f1d59
#
_entry.id   12afee1417f00b8da9efb8ff118f1d59
#
_cell.length_a   1.000
_cell.length_b   1.000
_cell.length_c   1.000
_cell.angle_alpha   90.00
_cell.angle_beta   90.00
_cell.angle_gamma   90.00
#
_symmetry.space_group_name_H-M   'P 1'
#
loop_
_entity.id
_entity.type
_entity.pdbx_description
1 polymer ?
#
loop_
_entity_poly.entity_id
_entity_poly.type
_entity_poly.pdbx_seq_one_letter_code
_entity_poly.pdbx_strand_id
1 'polypeptide(L)'
;PKVGHSVDEWVHWLETEYIPSEPALLGPGAMSNAPDRLDGFHSFNRCCRSTADSGRSKSNLASYSTDRRAFEYWSDGNWITANKLMGAINSNPDLMSRECLNFGDGGNHPRPCSADHIGPISSGFSHRPAFQLLCKPCNSAKNNRLYYSDVKNLIEAEKTGEKVVTWYAESIWNRLKYRVSSTSDALKLYRIMRDNRFNALCALGDLLEKKQYFLLYSLLNLQYAE
;
A
#
# COMPACT_ATOMS: atom_id res chain seq x y z
N PRO A 1 -24.96 2.59 -12.08
CA PRO A 1 -25.92 1.80 -12.83
C PRO A 1 -26.51 0.71 -11.98
N LYS A 2 -27.79 0.43 -12.18
CA LYS A 2 -28.47 -0.64 -11.49
C LYS A 2 -28.14 -1.98 -12.15
N VAL A 3 -28.19 -3.06 -11.40
CA VAL A 3 -28.05 -4.42 -11.94
C VAL A 3 -29.09 -4.61 -13.07
N GLY A 4 -28.64 -5.03 -14.24
CA GLY A 4 -29.51 -5.26 -15.41
C GLY A 4 -29.32 -4.27 -16.57
N HIS A 5 -28.49 -3.24 -16.41
CA HIS A 5 -28.13 -2.37 -17.53
C HIS A 5 -27.12 -3.02 -18.47
N SER A 6 -27.29 -2.79 -19.78
CA SER A 6 -26.29 -3.19 -20.78
C SER A 6 -24.98 -2.39 -20.61
N VAL A 7 -23.89 -2.89 -21.18
CA VAL A 7 -22.60 -2.18 -21.19
C VAL A 7 -22.74 -0.82 -21.86
N ASP A 8 -23.48 -0.72 -22.95
CA ASP A 8 -23.66 0.52 -23.71
C ASP A 8 -24.46 1.57 -22.91
N GLU A 9 -25.53 1.16 -22.23
CA GLU A 9 -26.26 2.03 -21.30
C GLU A 9 -25.39 2.52 -20.16
N TRP A 10 -24.49 1.65 -19.70
CA TRP A 10 -23.55 1.97 -18.64
C TRP A 10 -22.51 3.00 -19.09
N VAL A 11 -21.93 2.80 -20.28
CA VAL A 11 -20.98 3.73 -20.89
C VAL A 11 -21.64 5.07 -21.15
N HIS A 12 -22.84 5.05 -21.74
CA HIS A 12 -23.60 6.28 -22.00
C HIS A 12 -23.86 7.08 -20.71
N TRP A 13 -24.33 6.43 -19.66
CA TRP A 13 -24.56 7.09 -18.37
C TRP A 13 -23.26 7.65 -17.77
N LEU A 14 -22.15 6.91 -17.88
CA LEU A 14 -20.85 7.40 -17.41
C LEU A 14 -20.43 8.69 -18.12
N GLU A 15 -20.55 8.72 -19.44
CA GLU A 15 -20.12 9.86 -20.26
C GLU A 15 -21.02 11.08 -20.12
N THR A 16 -22.31 10.87 -20.04
CA THR A 16 -23.28 11.97 -20.08
C THR A 16 -23.65 12.55 -18.73
N GLU A 17 -23.61 11.73 -17.68
CA GLU A 17 -24.09 12.14 -16.36
C GLU A 17 -23.00 12.07 -15.28
N TYR A 18 -22.33 10.94 -15.19
CA TYR A 18 -21.43 10.70 -14.05
C TYR A 18 -20.10 11.46 -14.16
N ILE A 19 -19.42 11.39 -15.28
CA ILE A 19 -18.15 12.12 -15.49
C ILE A 19 -18.35 13.64 -15.42
N PRO A 20 -19.37 14.24 -16.06
CA PRO A 20 -19.63 15.67 -15.93
C PRO A 20 -19.99 16.13 -14.51
N SER A 21 -20.68 15.27 -13.73
CA SER A 21 -21.04 15.60 -12.34
C SER A 21 -19.86 15.49 -11.36
N GLU A 22 -18.80 14.78 -11.75
CA GLU A 22 -17.64 14.50 -10.89
C GLU A 22 -16.33 14.78 -11.64
N PRO A 23 -16.01 16.04 -11.96
CA PRO A 23 -14.83 16.38 -12.76
C PRO A 23 -13.51 15.91 -12.14
N ALA A 24 -13.47 15.71 -10.83
CA ALA A 24 -12.31 15.14 -10.14
C ALA A 24 -12.07 13.65 -10.45
N LEU A 25 -13.00 12.97 -11.13
CA LEU A 25 -12.83 11.57 -11.54
C LEU A 25 -11.84 11.37 -12.69
N LEU A 26 -11.48 12.43 -13.39
CA LEU A 26 -10.55 12.34 -14.53
C LEU A 26 -9.08 12.28 -14.09
N GLY A 27 -8.78 12.48 -12.81
CA GLY A 27 -7.43 12.34 -12.27
C GLY A 27 -7.12 10.89 -11.85
N PRO A 28 -5.85 10.47 -11.87
CA PRO A 28 -5.43 9.14 -11.43
C PRO A 28 -5.89 8.76 -10.02
N GLY A 29 -5.98 9.73 -9.13
CA GLY A 29 -6.45 9.53 -7.75
C GLY A 29 -7.94 9.28 -7.60
N ALA A 30 -8.74 9.54 -8.65
CA ALA A 30 -10.20 9.37 -8.60
C ALA A 30 -10.61 7.89 -8.55
N MET A 31 -9.80 7.04 -9.13
CA MET A 31 -9.96 5.58 -9.21
C MET A 31 -8.89 4.89 -8.37
N SER A 32 -8.68 5.32 -7.15
CA SER A 32 -7.63 4.75 -6.32
C SER A 32 -8.04 3.43 -5.69
N ASN A 33 -7.15 2.46 -5.76
CA ASN A 33 -7.25 1.25 -4.97
C ASN A 33 -7.15 1.54 -3.48
N ALA A 34 -7.88 0.78 -2.69
CA ALA A 34 -7.50 0.58 -1.32
C ALA A 34 -6.34 -0.43 -1.32
N PRO A 35 -5.13 -0.06 -0.92
CA PRO A 35 -3.98 -0.96 -0.98
C PRO A 35 -4.11 -2.20 -0.10
N ASP A 36 -5.02 -2.16 0.84
CA ASP A 36 -5.36 -3.22 1.75
C ASP A 36 -6.56 -4.08 1.29
N ARG A 37 -7.03 -3.90 0.06
CA ARG A 37 -8.14 -4.68 -0.50
C ARG A 37 -7.62 -5.78 -1.43
N LEU A 38 -8.32 -6.92 -1.36
CA LEU A 38 -7.98 -8.16 -2.04
C LEU A 38 -8.03 -8.14 -3.56
N ASP A 39 -8.89 -7.32 -4.05
CA ASP A 39 -9.27 -7.27 -5.44
C ASP A 39 -8.39 -6.31 -6.26
N GLY A 40 -7.31 -5.82 -5.67
CA GLY A 40 -6.30 -5.06 -6.37
C GLY A 40 -6.86 -3.85 -7.11
N PHE A 41 -7.07 -3.98 -8.39
CA PHE A 41 -7.53 -2.91 -9.28
C PHE A 41 -9.03 -2.64 -9.25
N HIS A 42 -9.84 -3.41 -8.57
CA HIS A 42 -11.25 -3.08 -8.41
C HIS A 42 -11.39 -1.88 -7.48
N SER A 43 -11.00 -0.75 -8.04
CA SER A 43 -11.17 0.53 -7.41
C SER A 43 -12.65 0.78 -7.23
N PHE A 44 -13.03 0.98 -6.01
CA PHE A 44 -14.29 1.62 -5.75
C PHE A 44 -14.23 3.04 -6.30
N ASN A 45 -15.25 3.49 -7.00
CA ASN A 45 -15.42 4.91 -7.20
C ASN A 45 -15.56 5.61 -5.84
N ARG A 46 -15.42 6.92 -5.80
CA ARG A 46 -15.38 7.68 -4.53
C ARG A 46 -16.59 7.43 -3.63
N CYS A 47 -17.79 7.26 -4.20
CA CYS A 47 -19.00 7.01 -3.41
C CYS A 47 -19.01 5.61 -2.78
N CYS A 48 -18.69 4.58 -3.53
CA CYS A 48 -18.61 3.21 -3.02
C CYS A 48 -17.50 3.08 -1.98
N ARG A 49 -16.39 3.78 -2.19
CA ARG A 49 -15.28 3.81 -1.23
C ARG A 49 -15.68 4.47 0.08
N SER A 50 -16.39 5.60 0.04
CA SER A 50 -16.88 6.28 1.23
C SER A 50 -17.70 5.33 2.13
N THR A 51 -18.52 4.49 1.53
CA THR A 51 -19.30 3.47 2.26
C THR A 51 -18.41 2.36 2.79
N ALA A 52 -17.47 1.86 1.98
CA ALA A 52 -16.59 0.76 2.35
C ALA A 52 -15.56 1.17 3.42
N ASP A 53 -15.18 2.43 3.45
CA ASP A 53 -14.21 2.98 4.41
C ASP A 53 -14.88 3.69 5.61
N SER A 54 -16.19 3.50 5.79
CA SER A 54 -16.89 4.06 6.96
C SER A 54 -16.21 3.58 8.26
N GLY A 55 -15.91 4.51 9.15
CA GLY A 55 -15.18 4.24 10.39
C GLY A 55 -13.66 4.38 10.32
N ARG A 56 -13.07 4.58 9.15
CA ARG A 56 -11.65 4.89 9.01
C ARG A 56 -11.34 6.36 9.35
N SER A 57 -10.09 6.62 9.73
CA SER A 57 -9.62 7.98 10.00
C SER A 57 -9.78 8.88 8.77
N LYS A 58 -10.36 10.07 8.95
CA LYS A 58 -10.51 11.07 7.88
C LYS A 58 -9.19 11.45 7.23
N SER A 59 -8.09 11.51 7.99
CA SER A 59 -6.77 11.82 7.45
C SER A 59 -6.25 10.72 6.52
N ASN A 60 -6.51 9.46 6.83
CA ASN A 60 -6.18 8.34 5.94
C ASN A 60 -7.02 8.38 4.67
N LEU A 61 -8.31 8.67 4.79
CA LEU A 61 -9.22 8.75 3.64
C LEU A 61 -8.85 9.89 2.69
N ALA A 62 -8.40 11.02 3.21
CA ALA A 62 -8.00 12.17 2.40
C ALA A 62 -6.85 11.84 1.43
N SER A 63 -5.93 10.94 1.82
CA SER A 63 -4.82 10.52 0.96
C SER A 63 -5.26 9.68 -0.25
N TYR A 64 -6.42 9.05 -0.18
CA TYR A 64 -6.92 8.18 -1.26
C TYR A 64 -7.49 8.94 -2.48
N SER A 65 -7.77 10.21 -2.34
CA SER A 65 -8.31 11.04 -3.44
C SER A 65 -7.23 11.84 -4.18
N THR A 66 -5.95 11.59 -3.90
CA THR A 66 -4.84 12.29 -4.55
C THR A 66 -4.26 11.49 -5.70
N ASP A 67 -3.80 12.16 -6.75
CA ASP A 67 -3.16 11.53 -7.91
C ASP A 67 -1.91 10.72 -7.50
N ARG A 68 -1.21 11.18 -6.47
CA ARG A 68 -0.07 10.46 -5.89
C ARG A 68 -0.42 9.04 -5.47
N ARG A 69 -1.66 8.81 -5.02
CA ARG A 69 -2.11 7.49 -4.60
C ARG A 69 -2.17 6.49 -5.77
N ALA A 70 -2.47 6.93 -6.96
CA ALA A 70 -2.47 6.08 -8.14
C ALA A 70 -1.07 5.57 -8.49
N PHE A 71 -0.04 6.39 -8.26
CA PHE A 71 1.34 5.99 -8.56
C PHE A 71 1.88 4.90 -7.63
N GLU A 72 1.33 4.74 -6.43
CA GLU A 72 1.74 3.68 -5.50
C GLU A 72 1.63 2.30 -6.14
N TYR A 73 0.64 2.12 -6.97
CA TYR A 73 0.39 0.86 -7.67
C TYR A 73 1.53 0.47 -8.62
N TRP A 74 2.12 1.43 -9.30
CA TRP A 74 3.17 1.19 -10.29
C TRP A 74 4.57 1.46 -9.76
N SER A 75 4.71 1.97 -8.56
CA SER A 75 6.00 2.32 -7.96
C SER A 75 6.37 1.46 -6.75
N ASP A 76 5.40 0.93 -6.04
CA ASP A 76 5.62 0.31 -4.72
C ASP A 76 5.60 -1.24 -4.75
N GLY A 77 5.58 -1.87 -5.92
CA GLY A 77 5.67 -3.31 -6.06
C GLY A 77 4.41 -3.98 -6.63
N ASN A 78 4.37 -5.30 -6.59
CA ASN A 78 3.28 -6.09 -7.15
C ASN A 78 2.04 -6.13 -6.24
N TRP A 79 1.21 -5.12 -6.36
CA TRP A 79 0.00 -4.96 -5.57
C TRP A 79 -1.02 -6.09 -5.79
N ILE A 80 -1.14 -6.60 -7.02
CA ILE A 80 -2.10 -7.65 -7.35
C ILE A 80 -1.77 -8.92 -6.58
N THR A 81 -0.54 -9.41 -6.71
CA THR A 81 -0.12 -10.66 -6.07
C THR A 81 -0.10 -10.53 -4.56
N ALA A 82 0.41 -9.41 -4.03
CA ALA A 82 0.47 -9.17 -2.61
C ALA A 82 -0.93 -9.08 -1.98
N ASN A 83 -1.86 -8.35 -2.61
CA ASN A 83 -3.23 -8.25 -2.13
C ASN A 83 -3.97 -9.60 -2.18
N LYS A 84 -3.78 -10.40 -3.24
CA LYS A 84 -4.36 -11.74 -3.33
C LYS A 84 -3.86 -12.62 -2.18
N LEU A 85 -2.55 -12.61 -1.89
CA LEU A 85 -2.00 -13.40 -0.80
C LEU A 85 -2.48 -12.90 0.58
N MET A 86 -2.49 -11.60 0.80
CA MET A 86 -3.02 -11.02 2.04
C MET A 86 -4.44 -11.49 2.30
N GLY A 87 -5.26 -11.53 1.26
CA GLY A 87 -6.60 -12.00 1.39
C GLY A 87 -6.75 -13.49 1.60
N ALA A 88 -5.95 -14.27 0.92
CA ALA A 88 -5.91 -15.70 1.14
C ALA A 88 -5.52 -15.99 2.62
N ILE A 89 -4.56 -15.27 3.17
CA ILE A 89 -4.18 -15.39 4.59
C ILE A 89 -5.35 -14.98 5.50
N ASN A 90 -5.94 -13.81 5.27
CA ASN A 90 -7.01 -13.28 6.10
C ASN A 90 -8.36 -14.03 5.96
N SER A 91 -8.49 -14.88 4.95
CA SER A 91 -9.66 -15.75 4.75
C SER A 91 -9.43 -17.19 5.21
N ASN A 92 -8.22 -17.54 5.62
CA ASN A 92 -7.86 -18.89 6.02
C ASN A 92 -7.90 -19.03 7.55
N PRO A 93 -8.89 -19.76 8.11
CA PRO A 93 -9.02 -19.92 9.57
C PRO A 93 -7.78 -20.53 10.23
N ASP A 94 -7.10 -21.45 9.57
CA ASP A 94 -5.92 -22.12 10.14
C ASP A 94 -4.74 -21.15 10.25
N LEU A 95 -4.55 -20.28 9.26
CA LEU A 95 -3.52 -19.24 9.31
C LEU A 95 -3.87 -18.16 10.35
N MET A 96 -5.13 -17.74 10.40
CA MET A 96 -5.59 -16.75 11.39
C MET A 96 -5.56 -17.27 12.83
N SER A 97 -5.65 -18.59 13.02
CA SER A 97 -5.55 -19.24 14.34
C SER A 97 -4.12 -19.39 14.84
N ARG A 98 -3.11 -19.15 14.00
CA ARG A 98 -1.70 -19.23 14.38
C ARG A 98 -1.36 -18.17 15.43
N GLU A 99 -0.27 -18.40 16.12
CA GLU A 99 0.21 -17.47 17.13
C GLU A 99 0.68 -16.15 16.52
N CYS A 100 0.45 -15.08 17.23
CA CYS A 100 1.01 -13.77 16.90
C CYS A 100 2.54 -13.84 16.93
N LEU A 101 3.21 -13.16 16.00
CA LEU A 101 4.67 -13.09 15.99
C LEU A 101 5.28 -12.62 17.30
N ASN A 102 4.56 -11.77 18.06
CA ASN A 102 4.97 -11.28 19.36
C ASN A 102 4.50 -12.17 20.52
N PHE A 103 3.95 -13.37 20.25
CA PHE A 103 3.57 -14.31 21.28
C PHE A 103 4.80 -14.66 22.13
N GLY A 104 4.65 -14.52 23.45
CA GLY A 104 5.76 -14.75 24.39
C GLY A 104 6.42 -13.48 24.95
N ASP A 105 6.00 -12.28 24.51
CA ASP A 105 6.45 -11.01 25.11
C ASP A 105 5.75 -10.68 26.46
N GLY A 106 4.86 -11.57 26.93
CA GLY A 106 4.07 -11.39 28.15
C GLY A 106 2.79 -10.58 27.96
N GLY A 107 2.52 -10.12 26.74
CA GLY A 107 1.33 -9.36 26.39
C GLY A 107 0.11 -10.24 26.11
N ASN A 108 -1.05 -9.59 25.94
CA ASN A 108 -2.28 -10.25 25.49
C ASN A 108 -2.33 -10.29 23.96
N HIS A 109 -2.32 -11.49 23.39
CA HIS A 109 -2.33 -11.73 21.95
C HIS A 109 -3.62 -12.46 21.50
N PRO A 110 -4.77 -11.76 21.50
CA PRO A 110 -6.04 -12.36 21.10
C PRO A 110 -6.01 -12.79 19.62
N ARG A 111 -6.64 -13.90 19.33
CA ARG A 111 -6.91 -14.35 17.96
C ARG A 111 -8.22 -13.75 17.44
N PRO A 112 -8.43 -13.60 16.14
CA PRO A 112 -7.53 -14.03 15.06
C PRO A 112 -6.38 -13.07 14.82
N CYS A 113 -5.28 -13.59 14.26
CA CYS A 113 -4.21 -12.80 13.68
C CYS A 113 -4.57 -12.37 12.25
N SER A 114 -3.90 -11.34 11.75
CA SER A 114 -4.03 -10.84 10.37
C SER A 114 -2.67 -10.69 9.72
N ALA A 115 -2.64 -10.70 8.40
CA ALA A 115 -1.44 -10.39 7.64
C ALA A 115 -1.03 -8.92 7.86
N ASP A 116 0.24 -8.70 8.15
CA ASP A 116 0.86 -7.40 8.29
C ASP A 116 2.13 -7.31 7.44
N HIS A 117 2.38 -6.13 6.86
CA HIS A 117 3.59 -5.89 6.09
C HIS A 117 4.82 -5.83 6.99
N ILE A 118 5.84 -6.61 6.68
CA ILE A 118 7.11 -6.57 7.41
C ILE A 118 7.71 -5.17 7.31
N GLY A 119 7.87 -4.66 6.09
CA GLY A 119 8.26 -3.28 5.83
C GLY A 119 7.06 -2.41 5.49
N PRO A 120 6.84 -1.26 6.17
CA PRO A 120 5.71 -0.39 5.89
C PRO A 120 5.78 0.21 4.49
N ILE A 121 4.75 0.00 3.66
CA ILE A 121 4.67 0.60 2.32
C ILE A 121 4.77 2.12 2.40
N SER A 122 4.20 2.73 3.44
CA SER A 122 4.23 4.18 3.67
C SER A 122 5.63 4.77 3.83
N SER A 123 6.66 3.94 3.93
CA SER A 123 8.07 4.36 3.99
C SER A 123 8.91 3.85 2.80
N GLY A 124 8.28 3.37 1.73
CA GLY A 124 8.96 2.96 0.51
C GLY A 124 9.46 1.52 0.50
N PHE A 125 8.94 0.67 1.40
CA PHE A 125 9.10 -0.77 1.22
C PHE A 125 8.13 -1.27 0.16
N SER A 126 8.58 -2.24 -0.62
CA SER A 126 7.79 -2.80 -1.71
C SER A 126 6.59 -3.58 -1.19
N HIS A 127 5.44 -3.43 -1.84
CA HIS A 127 4.28 -4.28 -1.60
C HIS A 127 4.53 -5.64 -2.27
N ARG A 128 5.02 -6.59 -1.50
CA ARG A 128 5.41 -7.93 -1.96
C ARG A 128 4.60 -9.01 -1.25
N PRO A 129 4.49 -10.21 -1.82
CA PRO A 129 3.72 -11.30 -1.23
C PRO A 129 4.47 -11.95 -0.06
N ALA A 130 4.83 -11.16 0.94
CA ALA A 130 5.50 -11.59 2.16
C ALA A 130 4.93 -10.82 3.36
N PHE A 131 4.30 -11.55 4.27
CA PHE A 131 3.60 -11.00 5.42
C PHE A 131 4.02 -11.70 6.70
N GLN A 132 3.91 -10.99 7.80
CA GLN A 132 3.95 -11.55 9.14
C GLN A 132 2.54 -11.60 9.73
N LEU A 133 2.32 -12.49 10.70
CA LEU A 133 1.03 -12.61 11.37
C LEU A 133 1.06 -11.85 12.68
N LEU A 134 0.18 -10.87 12.84
CA LEU A 134 0.02 -10.09 14.05
C LEU A 134 -1.43 -10.12 14.53
N CYS A 135 -1.64 -10.26 15.82
CA CYS A 135 -2.95 -10.03 16.42
C CYS A 135 -3.35 -8.56 16.31
N LYS A 136 -4.63 -8.27 16.43
CA LYS A 136 -5.16 -6.90 16.27
C LYS A 136 -4.47 -5.86 17.17
N PRO A 137 -4.19 -6.10 18.48
CA PRO A 137 -3.44 -5.15 19.29
C PRO A 137 -2.02 -4.89 18.77
N CYS A 138 -1.27 -5.94 18.42
CA CYS A 138 0.09 -5.81 17.90
C CYS A 138 0.11 -5.11 16.54
N ASN A 139 -0.79 -5.45 15.64
CA ASN A 139 -0.91 -4.79 14.34
C ASN A 139 -1.26 -3.30 14.49
N SER A 140 -2.19 -2.97 15.39
CA SER A 140 -2.52 -1.58 15.71
C SER A 140 -1.36 -0.82 16.34
N ALA A 141 -0.61 -1.45 17.23
CA ALA A 141 0.56 -0.86 17.87
C ALA A 141 1.71 -0.66 16.87
N LYS A 142 1.94 -1.62 15.98
CA LYS A 142 2.91 -1.48 14.90
C LYS A 142 2.48 -0.41 13.92
N ASN A 143 1.23 -0.47 13.45
CA ASN A 143 0.72 0.46 12.45
C ASN A 143 1.72 0.56 11.28
N ASN A 144 2.14 1.76 10.91
CA ASN A 144 3.14 2.01 9.87
C ASN A 144 4.58 2.13 10.40
N ARG A 145 4.88 1.60 11.60
CA ARG A 145 6.21 1.68 12.19
C ARG A 145 7.10 0.54 11.67
N LEU A 146 8.40 0.81 11.65
CA LEU A 146 9.44 -0.17 11.38
C LEU A 146 10.13 -0.52 12.71
N TYR A 147 10.20 -1.80 13.02
CA TYR A 147 10.92 -2.30 14.19
C TYR A 147 12.28 -2.88 13.79
N TYR A 148 13.15 -3.04 14.77
CA TYR A 148 14.48 -3.64 14.52
C TYR A 148 14.39 -5.08 13.98
N SER A 149 13.44 -5.86 14.47
CA SER A 149 13.13 -7.20 13.93
C SER A 149 12.74 -7.17 12.46
N ASP A 150 11.93 -6.18 12.05
CA ASP A 150 11.54 -6.02 10.65
C ASP A 150 12.76 -5.74 9.77
N VAL A 151 13.67 -4.86 10.23
CA VAL A 151 14.90 -4.54 9.49
C VAL A 151 15.76 -5.78 9.28
N LYS A 152 15.91 -6.63 10.31
CA LYS A 152 16.66 -7.91 10.18
C LYS A 152 15.99 -8.84 9.17
N ASN A 153 14.69 -9.02 9.25
CA ASN A 153 13.94 -9.88 8.33
C ASN A 153 14.03 -9.39 6.88
N LEU A 154 14.00 -8.07 6.67
CA LEU A 154 14.13 -7.48 5.34
C LEU A 154 15.55 -7.66 4.77
N ILE A 155 16.59 -7.51 5.59
CA ILE A 155 17.98 -7.79 5.18
C ILE A 155 18.15 -9.27 4.81
N GLU A 156 17.56 -10.20 5.58
CA GLU A 156 17.62 -11.63 5.22
C GLU A 156 16.88 -11.92 3.90
N ALA A 157 15.73 -11.30 3.68
CA ALA A 157 15.02 -11.44 2.42
C ALA A 157 15.84 -10.93 1.22
N GLU A 158 16.60 -9.84 1.38
CA GLU A 158 17.53 -9.37 0.32
C GLU A 158 18.65 -10.36 0.01
N LYS A 159 19.15 -11.10 1.00
CA LYS A 159 20.18 -12.14 0.78
C LYS A 159 19.65 -13.29 -0.10
N THR A 160 18.35 -13.51 -0.10
CA THR A 160 17.71 -14.50 -0.99
C THR A 160 17.33 -13.92 -2.35
N GLY A 161 17.73 -12.69 -2.64
CA GLY A 161 17.49 -12.02 -3.93
C GLY A 161 16.18 -11.23 -4.00
N GLU A 162 15.45 -11.07 -2.90
CA GLU A 162 14.21 -10.32 -2.91
C GLU A 162 14.46 -8.80 -2.92
N LYS A 163 13.70 -8.09 -3.76
CA LYS A 163 13.69 -6.63 -3.75
C LYS A 163 12.71 -6.13 -2.68
N VAL A 164 13.23 -5.65 -1.56
CA VAL A 164 12.42 -5.26 -0.40
C VAL A 164 11.99 -3.81 -0.38
N VAL A 165 12.64 -2.94 -1.17
CA VAL A 165 12.34 -1.50 -1.26
C VAL A 165 12.08 -1.09 -2.70
N THR A 166 11.34 0.00 -2.85
CA THR A 166 11.11 0.65 -4.13
C THR A 166 12.36 1.38 -4.62
N TRP A 167 12.40 1.70 -5.92
CA TRP A 167 13.56 2.34 -6.55
C TRP A 167 13.98 3.65 -5.86
N TYR A 168 13.04 4.49 -5.45
CA TYR A 168 13.34 5.78 -4.81
C TYR A 168 13.82 5.63 -3.35
N ALA A 169 13.58 4.51 -2.70
CA ALA A 169 13.99 4.24 -1.32
C ALA A 169 15.33 3.50 -1.23
N GLU A 170 15.79 2.89 -2.32
CA GLU A 170 16.93 1.97 -2.37
C GLU A 170 18.22 2.61 -1.87
N SER A 171 18.51 3.83 -2.31
CA SER A 171 19.74 4.53 -1.89
C SER A 171 19.79 4.79 -0.38
N ILE A 172 18.68 5.17 0.23
CA ILE A 172 18.61 5.43 1.67
C ILE A 172 18.70 4.11 2.44
N TRP A 173 17.93 3.12 2.03
CA TRP A 173 17.92 1.80 2.64
C TRP A 173 19.32 1.18 2.66
N ASN A 174 19.98 1.12 1.52
CA ASN A 174 21.30 0.50 1.38
C ASN A 174 22.38 1.20 2.21
N ARG A 175 22.28 2.51 2.42
CA ARG A 175 23.24 3.27 3.26
C ARG A 175 23.00 3.11 4.75
N LEU A 176 21.75 2.89 5.17
CA LEU A 176 21.38 3.02 6.58
C LEU A 176 20.98 1.70 7.24
N LYS A 177 20.54 0.69 6.49
CA LYS A 177 20.04 -0.58 7.07
C LYS A 177 20.99 -1.25 8.05
N TYR A 178 22.28 -1.24 7.78
CA TYR A 178 23.31 -1.84 8.67
C TYR A 178 23.72 -0.96 9.87
N ARG A 179 23.22 0.27 9.92
CA ARG A 179 23.43 1.17 11.07
C ARG A 179 22.32 1.07 12.10
N VAL A 180 21.27 0.32 11.78
CA VAL A 180 20.14 0.11 12.68
C VAL A 180 20.52 -0.98 13.69
N SER A 181 20.61 -0.61 14.96
CA SER A 181 20.95 -1.50 16.07
C SER A 181 19.85 -1.64 17.12
N SER A 182 18.82 -0.80 17.02
CA SER A 182 17.72 -0.74 17.96
C SER A 182 16.39 -0.37 17.27
N THR A 183 15.26 -0.59 17.97
CA THR A 183 13.96 -0.11 17.49
C THR A 183 13.91 1.42 17.39
N SER A 184 14.65 2.14 18.23
CA SER A 184 14.76 3.61 18.11
C SER A 184 15.41 4.00 16.78
N ASP A 185 16.46 3.31 16.36
CA ASP A 185 17.11 3.58 15.08
C ASP A 185 16.24 3.17 13.91
N ALA A 186 15.51 2.05 14.01
CA ALA A 186 14.54 1.64 13.02
C ALA A 186 13.44 2.70 12.82
N LEU A 187 12.96 3.32 13.90
CA LEU A 187 11.99 4.40 13.82
C LEU A 187 12.56 5.68 13.19
N LYS A 188 13.84 5.99 13.41
CA LYS A 188 14.51 7.11 12.71
C LYS A 188 14.62 6.83 11.22
N LEU A 189 15.05 5.61 10.85
CA LEU A 189 15.12 5.18 9.45
C LEU A 189 13.73 5.25 8.78
N TYR A 190 12.69 4.74 9.46
CA TYR A 190 11.32 4.82 8.97
C TYR A 190 10.92 6.26 8.63
N ARG A 191 11.20 7.23 9.51
CA ARG A 191 10.84 8.63 9.27
C ARG A 191 11.54 9.20 8.03
N ILE A 192 12.83 8.97 7.90
CA ILE A 192 13.61 9.42 6.74
C ILE A 192 13.05 8.82 5.44
N MET A 193 12.79 7.52 5.43
CA MET A 193 12.26 6.82 4.26
C MET A 193 10.83 7.26 3.91
N ARG A 194 9.98 7.49 4.93
CA ARG A 194 8.63 8.01 4.73
C ARG A 194 8.65 9.40 4.08
N ASP A 195 9.50 10.29 4.57
CA ASP A 195 9.59 11.65 4.04
C ASP A 195 10.17 11.63 2.61
N ASN A 196 11.13 10.75 2.33
CA ASN A 196 11.62 10.50 0.98
C ASN A 196 10.53 9.98 0.04
N ARG A 197 9.72 9.02 0.49
CA ARG A 197 8.59 8.51 -0.30
C ARG A 197 7.60 9.62 -0.62
N PHE A 198 7.27 10.46 0.35
CA PHE A 198 6.40 11.61 0.13
C PHE A 198 6.94 12.52 -0.97
N ASN A 199 8.23 12.85 -0.93
CA ASN A 199 8.87 13.70 -1.93
C ASN A 199 8.89 13.04 -3.32
N ALA A 200 9.17 11.73 -3.39
CA ALA A 200 9.15 10.99 -4.66
C ALA A 200 7.75 11.00 -5.29
N LEU A 201 6.70 10.75 -4.51
CA LEU A 201 5.32 10.79 -5.04
C LEU A 201 4.87 12.20 -5.42
N CYS A 202 5.36 13.24 -4.74
CA CYS A 202 5.16 14.62 -5.17
C CYS A 202 5.82 14.89 -6.53
N ALA A 203 7.07 14.46 -6.70
CA ALA A 203 7.78 14.63 -7.96
C ALA A 203 7.08 13.92 -9.13
N LEU A 204 6.55 12.70 -8.91
CA LEU A 204 5.75 12.01 -9.92
C LEU A 204 4.47 12.79 -10.27
N GLY A 205 3.80 13.37 -9.27
CA GLY A 205 2.65 14.24 -9.47
C GLY A 205 3.00 15.49 -10.30
N ASP A 206 4.12 16.14 -9.98
CA ASP A 206 4.60 17.32 -10.73
C ASP A 206 4.94 16.99 -12.18
N LEU A 207 5.51 15.79 -12.44
CA LEU A 207 5.76 15.32 -13.80
C LEU A 207 4.46 15.14 -14.59
N LEU A 208 3.42 14.60 -13.95
CA LEU A 208 2.10 14.46 -14.55
C LEU A 208 1.49 15.82 -14.89
N GLU A 209 1.46 16.75 -13.96
CA GLU A 209 0.92 18.10 -14.14
C GLU A 209 1.63 18.87 -15.26
N LYS A 210 2.95 18.72 -15.34
CA LYS A 210 3.79 19.32 -16.38
C LYS A 210 3.78 18.53 -17.69
N LYS A 211 2.96 17.49 -17.80
CA LYS A 211 2.85 16.63 -19.00
C LYS A 211 4.17 16.00 -19.46
N GLN A 212 5.09 15.77 -18.51
CA GLN A 212 6.39 15.13 -18.76
C GLN A 212 6.25 13.61 -18.81
N TYR A 213 5.38 13.12 -19.67
CA TYR A 213 4.96 11.72 -19.71
C TYR A 213 6.11 10.74 -19.95
N PHE A 214 7.09 11.11 -20.80
CA PHE A 214 8.24 10.26 -21.05
C PHE A 214 9.06 10.01 -19.78
N LEU A 215 9.36 11.06 -19.02
CA LEU A 215 10.07 10.94 -17.74
C LEU A 215 9.22 10.18 -16.71
N LEU A 216 7.93 10.47 -16.65
CA LEU A 216 7.03 9.78 -15.76
C LEU A 216 7.03 8.26 -16.02
N TYR A 217 6.86 7.84 -17.27
CA TYR A 217 6.88 6.43 -17.65
C TYR A 217 8.21 5.73 -17.36
N SER A 218 9.33 6.42 -17.46
CA SER A 218 10.64 5.84 -17.15
C SER A 218 10.84 5.53 -15.67
N LEU A 219 10.04 6.16 -14.80
CA LEU A 219 10.08 6.00 -13.35
C LEU A 219 9.03 5.01 -12.81
N LEU A 220 8.09 4.56 -13.64
CA LEU A 220 7.04 3.64 -13.25
C LEU A 220 7.37 2.20 -13.67
N ASN A 221 7.03 1.24 -12.82
CA ASN A 221 7.16 -0.18 -13.14
C ASN A 221 5.95 -0.64 -13.95
N LEU A 222 5.96 -0.43 -15.26
CA LEU A 222 4.83 -0.75 -16.14
C LEU A 222 4.46 -2.24 -16.16
N GLN A 223 5.38 -3.12 -15.77
CA GLN A 223 5.08 -4.55 -15.61
C GLN A 223 3.96 -4.85 -14.59
N TYR A 224 3.61 -3.87 -13.76
CA TYR A 224 2.51 -3.97 -12.80
C TYR A 224 1.24 -3.23 -13.26
N ALA A 225 1.23 -2.73 -14.48
CA ALA A 225 0.13 -1.93 -15.02
C ALA A 225 -0.98 -2.76 -15.71
N GLU A 226 -0.92 -4.09 -15.66
CA GLU A 226 -1.91 -5.00 -16.24
C GLU A 226 -3.17 -5.15 -15.37
#